data_df0709496854dded9df4c9312226a76e
#
_entry.id   df0709496854dded9df4c9312226a76e
#
_cell.length_a   1.000
_cell.length_b   1.000
_cell.length_c   1.000
_cell.angle_alpha   90.00
_cell.angle_beta   90.00
_cell.angle_gamma   90.00
#
_symmetry.space_group_name_H-M   'P 1'
#
loop_
_entity.id
_entity.type
_entity.pdbx_description
1 polymer ?
#
loop_
_entity_poly.entity_id
_entity_poly.type
_entity_poly.pdbx_seq_one_letter_code
_entity_poly.pdbx_strand_id
1 'polypeptide(L)'
;LCVIVKTQGAVPRHAGSKMLVFPDGETIGTVGGGGVEAEVTQAALEALRSGKPALLHYSLKAQNEGSVGVCGGEVDIYLEPFLAKPKLLVIGAGHVGKSVAKFGKLLGFQVIVSDDRAELCTQEEFPDADQLLPVPMQMIPEQIEIDPHTYIVIVTRGSDVDVAGLPVLLRTQP
;
A
#
# COMPACT_ATOMS: atom_id res chain seq x y z
N LEU A 1 8.80 -7.05 -2.15
CA LEU A 1 9.61 -7.90 -3.01
C LEU A 1 10.94 -8.22 -2.30
N CYS A 2 11.27 -9.52 -2.21
CA CYS A 2 12.54 -10.01 -1.70
C CYS A 2 13.35 -10.54 -2.88
N VAL A 3 14.62 -10.14 -2.99
CA VAL A 3 15.51 -10.55 -4.11
C VAL A 3 16.84 -11.00 -3.55
N ILE A 4 17.29 -12.19 -3.90
CA ILE A 4 18.68 -12.60 -3.63
C ILE A 4 19.59 -11.79 -4.55
N VAL A 5 20.44 -10.94 -3.95
CA VAL A 5 21.35 -10.07 -4.70
C VAL A 5 22.78 -10.61 -4.74
N LYS A 6 23.13 -11.46 -3.77
CA LYS A 6 24.46 -12.11 -3.74
C LYS A 6 24.37 -13.48 -3.08
N THR A 7 25.21 -14.40 -3.56
CA THR A 7 25.37 -15.75 -2.97
C THR A 7 26.85 -16.14 -2.95
N GLN A 8 27.23 -16.91 -1.94
CA GLN A 8 28.57 -17.50 -1.81
C GLN A 8 28.47 -18.91 -1.23
N GLY A 9 29.22 -19.86 -1.80
CA GLY A 9 29.21 -21.25 -1.37
C GLY A 9 27.98 -22.03 -1.82
N ALA A 10 27.65 -23.11 -1.12
CA ALA A 10 26.48 -23.95 -1.42
C ALA A 10 25.19 -23.27 -0.89
N VAL A 11 24.27 -22.96 -1.78
CA VAL A 11 23.00 -22.29 -1.48
C VAL A 11 21.84 -22.96 -2.22
N PRO A 12 20.64 -23.03 -1.63
CA PRO A 12 19.48 -23.65 -2.27
C PRO A 12 18.89 -22.83 -3.44
N ARG A 13 19.15 -21.50 -3.43
CA ARG A 13 18.74 -20.57 -4.48
C ARG A 13 19.85 -19.57 -4.77
N HIS A 14 19.94 -19.12 -6.02
CA HIS A 14 21.01 -18.24 -6.51
C HIS A 14 20.51 -16.79 -6.66
N ALA A 15 21.48 -15.88 -6.84
CA ALA A 15 21.21 -14.47 -7.12
C ALA A 15 20.22 -14.32 -8.28
N GLY A 16 19.26 -13.40 -8.11
CA GLY A 16 18.13 -13.20 -9.02
C GLY A 16 16.85 -13.97 -8.64
N SER A 17 16.92 -14.93 -7.71
CA SER A 17 15.71 -15.56 -7.15
C SER A 17 14.89 -14.54 -6.38
N LYS A 18 13.56 -14.64 -6.49
CA LYS A 18 12.63 -13.66 -5.95
C LYS A 18 11.51 -14.33 -5.16
N MET A 19 11.02 -13.59 -4.16
CA MET A 19 9.83 -13.92 -3.40
C MET A 19 9.03 -12.64 -3.15
N LEU A 20 7.73 -12.67 -3.44
CA LEU A 20 6.78 -11.65 -3.00
C LEU A 20 6.24 -12.03 -1.63
N VAL A 21 6.09 -11.05 -0.76
CA VAL A 21 5.42 -11.17 0.53
C VAL A 21 4.28 -10.16 0.54
N PHE A 22 3.06 -10.63 0.79
CA PHE A 22 1.86 -9.81 0.90
C PHE A 22 1.64 -9.32 2.34
N PRO A 23 0.81 -8.28 2.56
CA PRO A 23 0.54 -7.74 3.90
C PRO A 23 -0.03 -8.75 4.91
N ASP A 24 -0.74 -9.76 4.45
CA ASP A 24 -1.30 -10.88 5.24
C ASP A 24 -0.27 -11.98 5.55
N GLY A 25 0.96 -11.86 4.99
CA GLY A 25 2.02 -12.84 5.15
C GLY A 25 2.04 -13.95 4.11
N GLU A 26 1.08 -13.99 3.17
CA GLU A 26 1.16 -14.90 2.03
C GLU A 26 2.40 -14.63 1.18
N THR A 27 2.94 -15.68 0.54
CA THR A 27 4.15 -15.57 -0.27
C THR A 27 3.98 -16.20 -1.64
N ILE A 28 4.62 -15.60 -2.66
CA ILE A 28 4.75 -16.19 -4.01
C ILE A 28 6.24 -16.21 -4.38
N GLY A 29 6.72 -17.35 -4.84
CA GLY A 29 8.14 -17.56 -5.15
C GLY A 29 8.93 -18.07 -3.95
N THR A 30 10.28 -18.02 -4.02
CA THR A 30 11.14 -18.56 -2.97
C THR A 30 12.53 -17.93 -2.97
N VAL A 31 13.09 -17.73 -1.79
CA VAL A 31 14.49 -17.31 -1.58
C VAL A 31 15.34 -18.39 -0.90
N GLY A 32 14.85 -19.64 -0.85
CA GLY A 32 15.66 -20.78 -0.36
C GLY A 32 14.94 -21.79 0.52
N GLY A 33 13.76 -21.45 1.02
CA GLY A 33 12.95 -22.33 1.87
C GLY A 33 13.34 -22.33 3.36
N GLY A 34 12.53 -23.03 4.15
CA GLY A 34 12.79 -23.30 5.56
C GLY A 34 12.80 -22.04 6.45
N GLY A 35 13.68 -22.06 7.47
CA GLY A 35 13.76 -20.99 8.47
C GLY A 35 14.15 -19.63 7.89
N VAL A 36 14.97 -19.61 6.82
CA VAL A 36 15.35 -18.34 6.16
C VAL A 36 14.13 -17.62 5.58
N GLU A 37 13.22 -18.36 4.94
CA GLU A 37 11.99 -17.74 4.41
C GLU A 37 11.09 -17.19 5.50
N ALA A 38 10.99 -17.85 6.63
CA ALA A 38 10.21 -17.34 7.75
C ALA A 38 10.78 -16.01 8.28
N GLU A 39 12.09 -15.91 8.45
CA GLU A 39 12.75 -14.68 8.89
C GLU A 39 12.65 -13.57 7.84
N VAL A 40 12.86 -13.90 6.56
CA VAL A 40 12.71 -12.95 5.44
C VAL A 40 11.27 -12.45 5.35
N THR A 41 10.27 -13.31 5.57
CA THR A 41 8.86 -12.90 5.60
C THR A 41 8.58 -11.91 6.72
N GLN A 42 9.07 -12.15 7.93
CA GLN A 42 8.91 -11.21 9.04
C GLN A 42 9.60 -9.86 8.77
N ALA A 43 10.82 -9.89 8.25
CA ALA A 43 11.54 -8.67 7.88
C ALA A 43 10.85 -7.91 6.73
N ALA A 44 10.25 -8.62 5.78
CA ALA A 44 9.49 -8.01 4.68
C ALA A 44 8.20 -7.33 5.18
N LEU A 45 7.49 -7.95 6.14
CA LEU A 45 6.32 -7.33 6.78
C LEU A 45 6.71 -6.05 7.53
N GLU A 46 7.86 -6.04 8.20
CA GLU A 46 8.37 -4.83 8.85
C GLU A 46 8.79 -3.76 7.84
N ALA A 47 9.41 -4.14 6.72
CA ALA A 47 9.73 -3.23 5.62
C ALA A 47 8.44 -2.61 5.02
N LEU A 48 7.35 -3.38 4.89
CA LEU A 48 6.05 -2.86 4.47
C LEU A 48 5.47 -1.84 5.46
N ARG A 49 5.54 -2.11 6.77
CA ARG A 49 5.05 -1.18 7.81
C ARG A 49 5.87 0.11 7.87
N SER A 50 7.19 -0.01 7.78
CA SER A 50 8.10 1.15 7.88
C SER A 50 8.25 1.94 6.58
N GLY A 51 7.89 1.35 5.43
CA GLY A 51 8.13 1.91 4.10
C GLY A 51 9.61 1.96 3.72
N LYS A 52 10.50 1.28 4.45
CA LYS A 52 11.95 1.36 4.24
C LYS A 52 12.49 0.05 3.66
N PRO A 53 13.33 0.13 2.62
CA PRO A 53 14.04 -1.04 2.14
C PRO A 53 15.05 -1.56 3.16
N ALA A 54 15.41 -2.84 3.06
CA ALA A 54 16.39 -3.48 3.92
C ALA A 54 17.29 -4.42 3.12
N LEU A 55 18.50 -4.63 3.60
CA LEU A 55 19.43 -5.66 3.12
C LEU A 55 19.70 -6.63 4.26
N LEU A 56 19.38 -7.89 4.06
CA LEU A 56 19.56 -8.96 5.02
C LEU A 56 20.74 -9.84 4.59
N HIS A 57 21.54 -10.27 5.56
CA HIS A 57 22.63 -11.22 5.37
C HIS A 57 22.38 -12.49 6.18
N TYR A 58 22.37 -13.63 5.51
CA TYR A 58 22.22 -14.95 6.15
C TYR A 58 23.40 -15.84 5.88
N SER A 59 23.96 -16.44 6.95
CA SER A 59 24.89 -17.55 6.86
C SER A 59 24.14 -18.87 7.04
N LEU A 60 24.18 -19.72 6.03
CA LEU A 60 23.52 -21.04 6.02
C LEU A 60 24.43 -22.14 6.58
N LYS A 61 25.53 -21.78 7.23
CA LYS A 61 26.43 -22.74 7.90
C LYS A 61 25.77 -23.25 9.17
N ALA A 62 25.78 -24.57 9.36
CA ALA A 62 25.30 -25.18 10.59
C ALA A 62 26.24 -24.72 11.77
N GLN A 63 25.79 -23.72 12.51
CA GLN A 63 26.41 -23.29 13.76
C GLN A 63 25.40 -23.51 14.88
N ASN A 64 25.50 -24.65 15.57
CA ASN A 64 24.73 -25.06 16.76
C ASN A 64 23.21 -25.36 16.53
N GLU A 65 22.57 -25.95 17.53
CA GLU A 65 21.12 -26.16 17.59
C GLU A 65 20.38 -24.81 17.44
N GLY A 66 19.72 -24.61 16.29
CA GLY A 66 19.02 -23.36 15.95
C GLY A 66 19.47 -22.69 14.66
N SER A 67 20.45 -23.24 13.93
CA SER A 67 20.87 -22.66 12.64
C SER A 67 19.79 -22.82 11.56
N VAL A 68 19.53 -21.74 10.82
CA VAL A 68 18.43 -21.55 9.88
C VAL A 68 18.65 -22.28 8.54
N GLY A 69 19.80 -22.93 8.33
CA GLY A 69 20.12 -23.63 7.08
C GLY A 69 21.20 -24.70 7.20
N VAL A 70 21.16 -25.68 6.28
CA VAL A 70 22.03 -26.88 6.24
C VAL A 70 23.01 -26.85 5.05
N CYS A 71 22.99 -25.84 4.20
CA CYS A 71 23.70 -25.85 2.91
C CYS A 71 25.11 -25.26 2.92
N GLY A 72 25.53 -24.58 4.00
CA GLY A 72 26.91 -24.11 4.21
C GLY A 72 27.34 -22.86 3.45
N GLY A 73 26.45 -22.19 2.72
CA GLY A 73 26.71 -20.95 1.98
C GLY A 73 26.27 -19.67 2.70
N GLU A 74 26.34 -18.55 1.98
CA GLU A 74 25.91 -17.24 2.44
C GLU A 74 25.01 -16.59 1.36
N VAL A 75 24.01 -15.84 1.79
CA VAL A 75 23.09 -15.11 0.90
C VAL A 75 22.85 -13.70 1.41
N ASP A 76 22.84 -12.74 0.49
CA ASP A 76 22.37 -11.38 0.73
C ASP A 76 21.01 -11.22 0.04
N ILE A 77 20.00 -10.79 0.79
CA ILE A 77 18.62 -10.62 0.31
C ILE A 77 18.21 -9.17 0.48
N TYR A 78 17.89 -8.51 -0.62
CA TYR A 78 17.36 -7.15 -0.64
C TYR A 78 15.83 -7.19 -0.54
N LEU A 79 15.29 -6.39 0.37
CA LEU A 79 13.87 -6.19 0.57
C LEU A 79 13.45 -4.83 0.04
N GLU A 80 12.53 -4.81 -0.90
CA GLU A 80 11.96 -3.61 -1.49
C GLU A 80 10.45 -3.56 -1.20
N PRO A 81 9.97 -2.63 -0.32
CA PRO A 81 8.55 -2.43 -0.09
C PRO A 81 7.92 -1.67 -1.25
N PHE A 82 6.83 -2.21 -1.79
CA PHE A 82 5.95 -1.53 -2.74
C PHE A 82 4.70 -1.10 -1.98
N LEU A 83 4.64 0.17 -1.63
CA LEU A 83 3.49 0.73 -0.95
C LEU A 83 2.45 1.20 -1.98
N ALA A 84 1.17 0.95 -1.68
CA ALA A 84 0.10 1.58 -2.41
C ALA A 84 0.18 3.11 -2.26
N LYS A 85 -0.14 3.85 -3.31
CA LYS A 85 -0.27 5.31 -3.19
C LYS A 85 -1.40 5.62 -2.21
N PRO A 86 -1.19 6.54 -1.25
CA PRO A 86 -2.27 6.95 -0.38
C PRO A 86 -3.39 7.59 -1.22
N LYS A 87 -4.64 7.27 -0.87
CA LYS A 87 -5.83 7.81 -1.51
C LYS A 87 -6.23 9.11 -0.81
N LEU A 88 -6.60 10.13 -1.59
CA LEU A 88 -7.24 11.34 -1.10
C LEU A 88 -8.66 11.40 -1.66
N LEU A 89 -9.64 11.12 -0.81
CA LEU A 89 -11.05 11.26 -1.13
C LEU A 89 -11.51 12.67 -0.77
N VAL A 90 -11.78 13.47 -1.79
CA VAL A 90 -12.30 14.83 -1.65
C VAL A 90 -13.81 14.79 -1.85
N ILE A 91 -14.56 15.09 -0.81
CA ILE A 91 -16.02 15.13 -0.84
C ILE A 91 -16.48 16.58 -0.90
N GLY A 92 -16.98 16.96 -2.07
CA GLY A 92 -17.35 18.33 -2.42
C GLY A 92 -16.52 18.86 -3.58
N ALA A 93 -17.15 18.97 -4.76
CA ALA A 93 -16.53 19.40 -6.01
C ALA A 93 -16.56 20.93 -6.22
N GLY A 94 -16.73 21.71 -5.15
CA GLY A 94 -16.67 23.17 -5.19
C GLY A 94 -15.26 23.73 -5.33
N HIS A 95 -15.11 25.06 -5.22
CA HIS A 95 -13.82 25.75 -5.36
C HIS A 95 -12.75 25.25 -4.39
N VAL A 96 -13.14 24.94 -3.14
CA VAL A 96 -12.21 24.39 -2.14
C VAL A 96 -11.79 22.97 -2.54
N GLY A 97 -12.75 22.12 -2.94
CA GLY A 97 -12.47 20.77 -3.42
C GLY A 97 -11.49 20.73 -4.60
N LYS A 98 -11.65 21.64 -5.57
CA LYS A 98 -10.70 21.77 -6.69
C LYS A 98 -9.28 22.07 -6.21
N SER A 99 -9.14 22.99 -5.25
CA SER A 99 -7.83 23.33 -4.69
C SER A 99 -7.22 22.15 -3.95
N VAL A 100 -8.00 21.47 -3.11
CA VAL A 100 -7.56 20.29 -2.35
C VAL A 100 -7.14 19.16 -3.29
N ALA A 101 -7.94 18.85 -4.32
CA ALA A 101 -7.63 17.83 -5.31
C ALA A 101 -6.30 18.12 -6.04
N LYS A 102 -6.09 19.37 -6.48
CA LYS A 102 -4.84 19.80 -7.12
C LYS A 102 -3.63 19.61 -6.20
N PHE A 103 -3.72 20.04 -4.94
CA PHE A 103 -2.63 19.83 -3.98
C PHE A 103 -2.42 18.33 -3.69
N GLY A 104 -3.48 17.54 -3.60
CA GLY A 104 -3.37 16.08 -3.45
C GLY A 104 -2.55 15.44 -4.57
N LYS A 105 -2.79 15.84 -5.82
CA LYS A 105 -1.99 15.36 -6.97
C LYS A 105 -0.52 15.76 -6.86
N LEU A 106 -0.24 17.02 -6.51
CA LEU A 106 1.14 17.50 -6.32
C LEU A 106 1.88 16.74 -5.21
N LEU A 107 1.18 16.30 -4.18
CA LEU A 107 1.71 15.50 -3.07
C LEU A 107 1.80 14.01 -3.38
N GLY A 108 1.37 13.57 -4.56
CA GLY A 108 1.50 12.18 -5.01
C GLY A 108 0.35 11.26 -4.59
N PHE A 109 -0.77 11.80 -4.09
CA PHE A 109 -1.96 11.01 -3.78
C PHE A 109 -2.65 10.50 -5.05
N GLN A 110 -3.31 9.34 -4.91
CA GLN A 110 -4.40 8.97 -5.79
C GLN A 110 -5.62 9.79 -5.39
N VAL A 111 -6.03 10.72 -6.25
CA VAL A 111 -7.11 11.68 -5.94
C VAL A 111 -8.44 11.16 -6.47
N ILE A 112 -9.42 11.03 -5.57
CA ILE A 112 -10.80 10.65 -5.85
C ILE A 112 -11.67 11.82 -5.44
N VAL A 113 -12.55 12.30 -6.32
CA VAL A 113 -13.46 13.41 -6.04
C VAL A 113 -14.90 12.92 -6.09
N SER A 114 -15.69 13.30 -5.09
CA SER A 114 -17.13 12.98 -5.03
C SER A 114 -17.96 14.22 -4.76
N ASP A 115 -19.07 14.33 -5.48
CA ASP A 115 -20.14 15.32 -5.25
C ASP A 115 -21.46 14.77 -5.78
N ASP A 116 -22.57 15.07 -5.10
CA ASP A 116 -23.91 14.68 -5.52
C ASP A 116 -24.40 15.45 -6.76
N ARG A 117 -23.74 16.58 -7.08
CA ARG A 117 -23.96 17.38 -8.28
C ARG A 117 -23.05 16.89 -9.40
N ALA A 118 -23.59 16.03 -10.25
CA ALA A 118 -22.83 15.40 -11.32
C ALA A 118 -22.16 16.41 -12.26
N GLU A 119 -22.78 17.57 -12.46
CA GLU A 119 -22.28 18.66 -13.32
C GLU A 119 -20.99 19.30 -12.79
N LEU A 120 -20.70 19.17 -11.50
CA LEU A 120 -19.45 19.65 -10.89
C LEU A 120 -18.37 18.57 -10.79
N CYS A 121 -18.77 17.29 -10.79
CA CYS A 121 -17.88 16.14 -10.65
C CYS A 121 -17.50 15.58 -12.02
N THR A 122 -16.84 16.40 -12.84
CA THR A 122 -16.52 16.08 -14.25
C THR A 122 -15.01 16.14 -14.51
N GLN A 123 -14.57 15.48 -15.59
CA GLN A 123 -13.18 15.52 -16.01
C GLN A 123 -12.71 16.91 -16.45
N GLU A 124 -13.62 17.77 -16.91
CA GLU A 124 -13.30 19.16 -17.25
C GLU A 124 -12.94 19.96 -16.00
N GLU A 125 -13.71 19.77 -14.93
CA GLU A 125 -13.52 20.45 -13.65
C GLU A 125 -12.33 19.89 -12.83
N PHE A 126 -12.02 18.61 -13.00
CA PHE A 126 -10.95 17.88 -12.31
C PHE A 126 -10.09 17.08 -13.29
N PRO A 127 -9.31 17.74 -14.16
CA PRO A 127 -8.58 17.05 -15.24
C PRO A 127 -7.53 16.05 -14.72
N ASP A 128 -7.01 16.26 -13.51
CA ASP A 128 -5.95 15.44 -12.91
C ASP A 128 -6.48 14.42 -11.89
N ALA A 129 -7.80 14.35 -11.64
CA ALA A 129 -8.35 13.36 -10.73
C ALA A 129 -8.21 11.93 -11.31
N ASP A 130 -7.84 10.97 -10.45
CA ASP A 130 -7.72 9.58 -10.84
C ASP A 130 -9.10 8.89 -10.94
N GLN A 131 -10.08 9.37 -10.16
CA GLN A 131 -11.45 8.88 -10.18
C GLN A 131 -12.45 9.98 -9.81
N LEU A 132 -13.59 9.96 -10.46
CA LEU A 132 -14.72 10.85 -10.21
C LEU A 132 -15.94 10.02 -9.82
N LEU A 133 -16.59 10.40 -8.71
CA LEU A 133 -17.76 9.74 -8.16
C LEU A 133 -18.91 10.75 -8.06
N PRO A 134 -19.72 10.92 -9.12
CA PRO A 134 -20.87 11.81 -9.10
C PRO A 134 -22.03 11.16 -8.33
N VAL A 135 -21.83 10.92 -7.03
CA VAL A 135 -22.78 10.24 -6.14
C VAL A 135 -22.86 10.95 -4.79
N PRO A 136 -24.00 10.83 -4.07
CA PRO A 136 -24.11 11.27 -2.70
C PRO A 136 -23.09 10.56 -1.79
N MET A 137 -22.63 11.25 -0.74
CA MET A 137 -21.62 10.76 0.20
C MET A 137 -21.93 9.37 0.76
N GLN A 138 -23.22 9.06 1.00
CA GLN A 138 -23.68 7.78 1.54
C GLN A 138 -23.39 6.59 0.61
N MET A 139 -23.29 6.85 -0.70
CA MET A 139 -23.06 5.82 -1.73
C MET A 139 -21.57 5.56 -2.00
N ILE A 140 -20.68 6.38 -1.46
CA ILE A 140 -19.23 6.26 -1.71
C ILE A 140 -18.68 4.88 -1.33
N PRO A 141 -19.01 4.27 -0.16
CA PRO A 141 -18.49 2.96 0.22
C PRO A 141 -18.93 1.80 -0.71
N GLU A 142 -19.97 2.00 -1.51
CA GLU A 142 -20.39 1.02 -2.54
C GLU A 142 -19.58 1.14 -3.83
N GLN A 143 -18.86 2.26 -4.02
CA GLN A 143 -18.11 2.57 -5.24
C GLN A 143 -16.61 2.36 -5.09
N ILE A 144 -16.08 2.52 -3.87
CA ILE A 144 -14.65 2.38 -3.58
C ILE A 144 -14.44 1.73 -2.22
N GLU A 145 -13.34 1.02 -2.10
CA GLU A 145 -12.83 0.55 -0.82
C GLU A 145 -12.13 1.70 -0.08
N ILE A 146 -12.63 1.99 1.13
CA ILE A 146 -12.00 2.91 2.08
C ILE A 146 -11.13 2.09 3.01
N ASP A 147 -9.82 2.26 2.92
CA ASP A 147 -8.80 1.51 3.63
C ASP A 147 -7.95 2.43 4.54
N PRO A 148 -7.04 1.89 5.39
CA PRO A 148 -6.19 2.70 6.27
C PRO A 148 -5.27 3.71 5.56
N HIS A 149 -5.14 3.65 4.23
CA HIS A 149 -4.39 4.60 3.41
C HIS A 149 -5.29 5.62 2.72
N THR A 150 -6.57 5.68 3.08
CA THR A 150 -7.55 6.61 2.53
C THR A 150 -7.73 7.81 3.46
N TYR A 151 -7.30 8.97 3.00
CA TYR A 151 -7.50 10.25 3.68
C TYR A 151 -8.75 10.92 3.12
N ILE A 152 -9.65 11.37 4.00
CA ILE A 152 -10.93 11.95 3.60
C ILE A 152 -10.94 13.43 3.96
N VAL A 153 -11.23 14.27 2.98
CA VAL A 153 -11.44 15.72 3.17
C VAL A 153 -12.86 16.06 2.75
N ILE A 154 -13.65 16.53 3.72
CA ILE A 154 -15.05 16.91 3.51
C ILE A 154 -15.12 18.44 3.39
N VAL A 155 -15.53 18.91 2.22
CA VAL A 155 -15.63 20.33 1.87
C VAL A 155 -16.93 20.59 1.10
N THR A 156 -18.01 20.04 1.64
CA THR A 156 -19.34 20.13 1.05
C THR A 156 -19.94 21.54 1.17
N ARG A 157 -21.13 21.73 0.62
CA ARG A 157 -21.85 23.01 0.64
C ARG A 157 -22.58 23.33 1.96
N GLY A 158 -22.66 22.34 2.88
CA GLY A 158 -23.40 22.56 4.13
C GLY A 158 -23.45 21.35 5.05
N SER A 159 -23.69 21.64 6.31
CA SER A 159 -23.73 20.66 7.41
C SER A 159 -24.81 19.58 7.24
N ASP A 160 -25.88 19.84 6.54
CA ASP A 160 -26.94 18.85 6.31
C ASP A 160 -26.45 17.67 5.48
N VAL A 161 -25.61 17.96 4.48
CA VAL A 161 -24.95 16.93 3.64
C VAL A 161 -23.98 16.12 4.49
N ASP A 162 -23.21 16.80 5.36
CA ASP A 162 -22.21 16.17 6.21
C ASP A 162 -22.86 15.26 7.25
N VAL A 163 -23.92 15.73 7.91
CA VAL A 163 -24.66 14.94 8.92
C VAL A 163 -25.28 13.68 8.29
N ALA A 164 -25.76 13.76 7.05
CA ALA A 164 -26.36 12.62 6.38
C ALA A 164 -25.32 11.57 5.93
N GLY A 165 -24.13 11.99 5.53
CA GLY A 165 -23.12 11.11 4.91
C GLY A 165 -22.03 10.61 5.87
N LEU A 166 -21.60 11.45 6.82
CA LEU A 166 -20.49 11.14 7.73
C LEU A 166 -20.67 9.83 8.52
N PRO A 167 -21.87 9.49 9.06
CA PRO A 167 -22.06 8.23 9.77
C PRO A 167 -21.81 6.97 8.94
N VAL A 168 -22.01 7.04 7.62
CA VAL A 168 -21.76 5.92 6.71
C VAL A 168 -20.26 5.74 6.52
N LEU A 169 -19.52 6.82 6.32
CA LEU A 169 -18.07 6.79 6.18
C LEU A 169 -17.36 6.30 7.43
N LEU A 170 -17.82 6.74 8.63
CA LEU A 170 -17.24 6.32 9.90
C LEU A 170 -17.44 4.82 10.21
N ARG A 171 -18.36 4.14 9.53
CA ARG A 171 -18.56 2.69 9.68
C ARG A 171 -17.62 1.85 8.83
N THR A 172 -16.89 2.45 7.91
CA THR A 172 -16.01 1.70 6.98
C THR A 172 -14.75 1.17 7.66
N GLN A 173 -14.43 1.57 8.89
CA GLN A 173 -13.25 1.11 9.66
C GLN A 173 -11.97 1.09 8.80
N PRO A 174 -11.49 2.23 8.31
CA PRO A 174 -10.24 2.31 7.60
C PRO A 174 -9.03 2.05 8.49
#